data_5e1162520ac7b28cbce470776eb4e5a7
#
_entry.id   5e1162520ac7b28cbce470776eb4e5a7
#
_cell.length_a   1.000
_cell.length_b   1.000
_cell.length_c   1.000
_cell.angle_alpha   90.00
_cell.angle_beta   90.00
_cell.angle_gamma   90.00
#
_symmetry.space_group_name_H-M   'P 1'
#
loop_
_entity.id
_entity.type
_entity.pdbx_description
1 polymer ?
#
loop_
_entity_poly.entity_id
_entity_poly.type
_entity_poly.pdbx_seq_one_letter_code
_entity_poly.pdbx_strand_id
1 'polypeptide(L)'
;MVMTAGYLVGRIAGASWEDFARARILDPLGMAETDFSTDVSQKAADFSRSYTLVQGKVEEFPFYNADALGPAGSINSTALDMARWALFNLNRGRYGEGLDKTLISDKTLAQIQSPQTVVPDAPRYGELFYASYGMGWRITAYRGHPLVSHGGAIMGFSAQVSLLPRDGLGVVLLNNLEDTSLNGPLAYNLIDRLLGLEPVDWMARLREDEARAAETAEKAKAERDKDRQPGTRPSHPLDDYAGEYEHPAYGTVLVSLADGALRASYHQRDFVLEHFHYDVFRMRSDWMGVEYRVAFRLDGAGSVAAVEIPFEASVKDIVFSRKPAAPAGR
;
A
#
# COMPACT_ATOMS: atom_id res chain seq x y z
N MET A 1 10.56 5.65 -5.57
CA MET A 1 11.52 5.07 -6.55
C MET A 1 10.82 4.54 -7.80
N VAL A 2 9.82 3.63 -7.72
CA VAL A 2 9.11 3.07 -8.89
C VAL A 2 8.41 4.15 -9.72
N MET A 3 7.71 5.09 -9.08
CA MET A 3 7.14 6.29 -9.70
C MET A 3 8.18 7.06 -10.53
N THR A 4 9.33 7.36 -9.94
CA THR A 4 10.41 8.09 -10.62
C THR A 4 10.94 7.33 -11.82
N ALA A 5 11.06 5.99 -11.71
CA ALA A 5 11.49 5.15 -12.82
C ALA A 5 10.49 5.18 -13.97
N GLY A 6 9.19 5.06 -13.69
CA GLY A 6 8.16 5.15 -14.73
C GLY A 6 8.09 6.53 -15.38
N TYR A 7 8.16 7.60 -14.58
CA TYR A 7 8.27 8.96 -15.13
C TYR A 7 9.47 9.11 -16.07
N LEU A 8 10.63 8.59 -15.69
CA LEU A 8 11.84 8.62 -16.52
C LEU A 8 11.66 7.83 -17.81
N VAL A 9 11.02 6.64 -17.74
CA VAL A 9 10.70 5.85 -18.94
C VAL A 9 9.84 6.66 -19.91
N GLY A 10 8.78 7.30 -19.43
CA GLY A 10 7.91 8.15 -20.25
C GLY A 10 8.70 9.31 -20.88
N ARG A 11 9.54 10.01 -20.11
CA ARG A 11 10.39 11.10 -20.61
C ARG A 11 11.35 10.66 -21.71
N ILE A 12 11.98 9.50 -21.57
CA ILE A 12 12.92 8.94 -22.57
C ILE A 12 12.16 8.46 -23.80
N ALA A 13 10.99 7.87 -23.62
CA ALA A 13 10.15 7.37 -24.71
C ALA A 13 9.43 8.48 -25.50
N GLY A 14 9.34 9.69 -24.95
CA GLY A 14 8.56 10.78 -25.55
C GLY A 14 7.03 10.55 -25.50
N ALA A 15 6.57 9.75 -24.54
CA ALA A 15 5.16 9.38 -24.34
C ALA A 15 4.84 9.31 -22.84
N SER A 16 3.58 9.09 -22.45
CA SER A 16 3.25 8.75 -21.08
C SER A 16 3.82 7.36 -20.72
N TRP A 17 4.01 7.08 -19.43
CA TRP A 17 4.38 5.74 -18.98
C TRP A 17 3.28 4.72 -19.34
N GLU A 18 2.03 5.11 -19.22
CA GLU A 18 0.85 4.32 -19.53
C GLU A 18 0.82 3.92 -21.01
N ASP A 19 1.03 4.88 -21.92
CA ASP A 19 1.09 4.62 -23.36
C ASP A 19 2.27 3.70 -23.70
N PHE A 20 3.43 3.95 -23.08
CA PHE A 20 4.61 3.11 -23.28
C PHE A 20 4.36 1.68 -22.79
N ALA A 21 3.81 1.52 -21.58
CA ALA A 21 3.53 0.20 -21.00
C ALA A 21 2.46 -0.55 -21.82
N ARG A 22 1.41 0.15 -22.28
CA ARG A 22 0.39 -0.43 -23.15
C ARG A 22 1.01 -0.93 -24.45
N ALA A 23 1.65 -0.07 -25.20
CA ALA A 23 2.18 -0.41 -26.52
C ALA A 23 3.32 -1.46 -26.48
N ARG A 24 4.14 -1.44 -25.42
CA ARG A 24 5.33 -2.29 -25.34
C ARG A 24 5.13 -3.57 -24.53
N ILE A 25 4.10 -3.66 -23.70
CA ILE A 25 3.86 -4.81 -22.82
C ILE A 25 2.45 -5.36 -23.00
N LEU A 26 1.41 -4.55 -22.74
CA LEU A 26 0.05 -5.05 -22.64
C LEU A 26 -0.48 -5.54 -23.99
N ASP A 27 -0.36 -4.72 -25.03
CA ASP A 27 -0.83 -5.06 -26.38
C ASP A 27 -0.11 -6.30 -26.98
N PRO A 28 1.24 -6.40 -26.91
CA PRO A 28 1.95 -7.61 -27.34
C PRO A 28 1.51 -8.87 -26.61
N LEU A 29 1.22 -8.79 -25.30
CA LEU A 29 0.79 -9.91 -24.49
C LEU A 29 -0.72 -10.20 -24.60
N GLY A 30 -1.48 -9.36 -25.30
CA GLY A 30 -2.94 -9.48 -25.43
C GLY A 30 -3.69 -9.18 -24.15
N MET A 31 -3.13 -8.34 -23.26
CA MET A 31 -3.74 -7.95 -21.99
C MET A 31 -4.75 -6.78 -22.20
N ALA A 32 -5.79 -7.06 -22.95
CA ALA A 32 -6.73 -6.04 -23.45
C ALA A 32 -7.65 -5.47 -22.37
N GLU A 33 -7.92 -6.22 -21.30
CA GLU A 33 -8.76 -5.81 -20.18
C GLU A 33 -7.97 -5.13 -19.05
N THR A 34 -6.70 -4.81 -19.32
CA THR A 34 -5.82 -4.12 -18.35
C THR A 34 -5.79 -2.63 -18.64
N ASP A 35 -6.00 -1.82 -17.60
CA ASP A 35 -5.97 -0.37 -17.70
C ASP A 35 -5.14 0.26 -16.54
N PHE A 36 -5.09 1.61 -16.49
CA PHE A 36 -4.25 2.36 -15.54
C PHE A 36 -5.06 3.34 -14.69
N SER A 37 -6.39 3.25 -14.71
CA SER A 37 -7.24 4.18 -13.96
C SER A 37 -8.52 3.52 -13.50
N THR A 38 -8.85 3.63 -12.23
CA THR A 38 -10.15 3.18 -11.70
C THR A 38 -11.32 3.91 -12.37
N ASP A 39 -11.13 5.12 -12.91
CA ASP A 39 -12.15 5.84 -13.66
C ASP A 39 -12.45 5.18 -15.03
N VAL A 40 -11.51 4.40 -15.54
CA VAL A 40 -11.67 3.56 -16.75
C VAL A 40 -12.28 2.23 -16.37
N SER A 41 -11.71 1.52 -15.38
CA SER A 41 -12.18 0.21 -14.93
C SER A 41 -13.66 0.21 -14.58
N GLN A 42 -14.16 1.23 -13.89
CA GLN A 42 -15.58 1.35 -13.49
C GLN A 42 -16.54 1.50 -14.66
N LYS A 43 -16.05 1.77 -15.87
CA LYS A 43 -16.88 1.84 -17.10
C LYS A 43 -16.96 0.52 -17.84
N ALA A 44 -16.17 -0.47 -17.45
CA ALA A 44 -16.25 -1.82 -18.02
C ALA A 44 -17.59 -2.47 -17.66
N ALA A 45 -18.07 -3.34 -18.55
CA ALA A 45 -19.31 -4.09 -18.31
C ALA A 45 -19.16 -5.09 -17.14
N ASP A 46 -17.95 -5.59 -16.92
CA ASP A 46 -17.58 -6.48 -15.83
C ASP A 46 -16.42 -5.86 -15.04
N PHE A 47 -16.71 -5.39 -13.83
CA PHE A 47 -15.70 -4.89 -12.89
C PHE A 47 -16.08 -5.26 -11.46
N SER A 48 -15.07 -5.45 -10.64
CA SER A 48 -15.25 -5.82 -9.23
C SER A 48 -15.39 -4.57 -8.37
N ARG A 49 -16.37 -4.52 -7.47
CA ARG A 49 -16.50 -3.46 -6.47
C ARG A 49 -15.44 -3.61 -5.40
N SER A 50 -15.04 -2.51 -4.79
CA SER A 50 -14.02 -2.46 -3.74
C SER A 50 -14.63 -2.57 -2.34
N TYR A 51 -13.96 -3.27 -1.44
CA TYR A 51 -14.40 -3.49 -0.06
C TYR A 51 -13.27 -3.32 0.93
N THR A 52 -13.60 -2.90 2.14
CA THR A 52 -12.69 -2.80 3.28
C THR A 52 -13.34 -3.34 4.55
N LEU A 53 -12.54 -3.52 5.60
CA LEU A 53 -13.03 -3.92 6.91
C LEU A 53 -13.21 -2.67 7.79
N VAL A 54 -14.46 -2.33 8.10
CA VAL A 54 -14.82 -1.28 9.05
C VAL A 54 -15.31 -1.94 10.31
N GLN A 55 -14.58 -1.81 11.41
CA GLN A 55 -14.90 -2.42 12.70
C GLN A 55 -15.21 -3.93 12.61
N GLY A 56 -14.45 -4.65 11.75
CA GLY A 56 -14.61 -6.09 11.53
C GLY A 56 -15.76 -6.49 10.61
N LYS A 57 -16.45 -5.55 9.98
CA LYS A 57 -17.48 -5.79 8.97
C LYS A 57 -16.95 -5.43 7.59
N VAL A 58 -17.28 -6.25 6.61
CA VAL A 58 -16.98 -5.95 5.20
C VAL A 58 -17.97 -4.90 4.70
N GLU A 59 -17.47 -3.74 4.30
CA GLU A 59 -18.27 -2.65 3.75
C GLU A 59 -17.73 -2.23 2.39
N GLU A 60 -18.64 -1.82 1.49
CA GLU A 60 -18.25 -1.30 0.17
C GLU A 60 -17.49 0.02 0.36
N PHE A 61 -16.39 0.14 -0.37
CA PHE A 61 -15.48 1.26 -0.28
C PHE A 61 -15.51 2.08 -1.58
N PRO A 62 -15.51 3.41 -1.54
CA PRO A 62 -15.36 4.20 -2.76
C PRO A 62 -14.05 3.90 -3.47
N PHE A 63 -14.07 3.82 -4.80
CA PHE A 63 -12.85 3.63 -5.56
C PHE A 63 -11.86 4.76 -5.30
N TYR A 64 -10.64 4.39 -4.97
CA TYR A 64 -9.53 5.33 -4.86
C TYR A 64 -8.88 5.50 -6.22
N ASN A 65 -8.85 6.72 -6.73
CA ASN A 65 -8.10 7.03 -7.95
C ASN A 65 -6.61 7.12 -7.63
N ALA A 66 -5.85 6.16 -8.15
CA ALA A 66 -4.41 6.03 -7.95
C ALA A 66 -3.59 6.53 -9.16
N ASP A 67 -4.18 7.25 -10.10
CA ASP A 67 -3.52 7.70 -11.34
C ASP A 67 -2.23 8.47 -11.05
N ALA A 68 -2.24 9.30 -10.00
CA ALA A 68 -1.04 10.03 -9.57
C ALA A 68 0.11 9.12 -9.10
N LEU A 69 -0.17 7.87 -8.72
CA LEU A 69 0.83 6.87 -8.35
C LEU A 69 1.31 6.06 -9.56
N GLY A 70 0.65 6.18 -10.73
CA GLY A 70 0.98 5.57 -12.01
C GLY A 70 1.77 4.27 -11.92
N PRO A 71 3.07 4.32 -12.23
CA PRO A 71 3.94 3.14 -12.27
C PRO A 71 4.02 2.31 -10.98
N ALA A 72 3.63 2.88 -9.85
CA ALA A 72 3.74 2.20 -8.56
C ALA A 72 2.45 1.46 -8.15
N GLY A 73 1.27 1.80 -8.70
CA GLY A 73 0.06 1.21 -8.18
C GLY A 73 -1.24 1.45 -8.97
N SER A 74 -1.20 2.01 -10.19
CA SER A 74 -2.43 2.33 -10.93
C SER A 74 -2.91 1.22 -11.88
N ILE A 75 -2.17 0.12 -12.05
CA ILE A 75 -2.58 -0.95 -12.96
C ILE A 75 -3.78 -1.70 -12.38
N ASN A 76 -4.89 -1.75 -13.13
CA ASN A 76 -6.05 -2.57 -12.89
C ASN A 76 -6.10 -3.68 -13.95
N SER A 77 -6.41 -4.91 -13.55
CA SER A 77 -6.34 -6.04 -14.46
C SER A 77 -7.32 -7.15 -14.10
N THR A 78 -7.44 -8.15 -14.96
CA THR A 78 -8.24 -9.35 -14.76
C THR A 78 -7.35 -10.56 -14.48
N ALA A 79 -7.93 -11.61 -13.92
CA ALA A 79 -7.21 -12.88 -13.69
C ALA A 79 -6.66 -13.46 -15.02
N LEU A 80 -7.39 -13.27 -16.13
CA LEU A 80 -7.00 -13.79 -17.43
C LEU A 80 -5.80 -13.03 -18.02
N ASP A 81 -5.81 -11.70 -17.94
CA ASP A 81 -4.67 -10.89 -18.37
C ASP A 81 -3.44 -11.13 -17.50
N MET A 82 -3.65 -11.24 -16.19
CA MET A 82 -2.54 -11.55 -15.27
C MET A 82 -2.01 -12.99 -15.46
N ALA A 83 -2.83 -13.93 -15.93
CA ALA A 83 -2.33 -15.24 -16.34
C ALA A 83 -1.41 -15.13 -17.58
N ARG A 84 -1.72 -14.27 -18.55
CA ARG A 84 -0.83 -13.97 -19.69
C ARG A 84 0.51 -13.38 -19.23
N TRP A 85 0.45 -12.45 -18.28
CA TRP A 85 1.66 -11.91 -17.64
C TRP A 85 2.47 -12.99 -16.92
N ALA A 86 1.83 -13.87 -16.17
CA ALA A 86 2.51 -14.99 -15.50
C ALA A 86 3.16 -15.95 -16.50
N LEU A 87 2.44 -16.33 -17.54
CA LEU A 87 2.97 -17.20 -18.63
C LEU A 87 4.15 -16.55 -19.35
N PHE A 88 4.09 -15.25 -19.65
CA PHE A 88 5.21 -14.51 -20.23
C PHE A 88 6.48 -14.63 -19.38
N ASN A 89 6.34 -14.46 -18.07
CA ASN A 89 7.47 -14.59 -17.14
C ASN A 89 8.00 -16.04 -17.08
N LEU A 90 7.13 -17.04 -17.00
CA LEU A 90 7.49 -18.47 -16.98
C LEU A 90 8.12 -18.91 -18.30
N ASN A 91 7.69 -18.35 -19.42
CA ASN A 91 8.24 -18.58 -20.75
C ASN A 91 9.51 -17.75 -21.05
N ARG A 92 10.15 -17.19 -20.00
CA ARG A 92 11.43 -16.49 -20.09
C ARG A 92 11.43 -15.29 -21.04
N GLY A 93 10.34 -14.52 -21.00
CA GLY A 93 10.18 -13.32 -21.83
C GLY A 93 9.69 -13.57 -23.25
N ARG A 94 9.24 -14.81 -23.55
CA ARG A 94 8.67 -15.18 -24.84
C ARG A 94 7.13 -15.20 -24.78
N TYR A 95 6.50 -14.94 -25.91
CA TYR A 95 5.06 -14.90 -26.08
C TYR A 95 4.65 -15.27 -27.51
N GLY A 96 3.36 -15.30 -27.78
CA GLY A 96 2.79 -15.70 -29.06
C GLY A 96 2.55 -17.20 -29.16
N GLU A 97 1.83 -17.61 -30.22
CA GLU A 97 1.58 -19.02 -30.53
C GLU A 97 2.89 -19.72 -30.84
N GLY A 98 3.25 -20.75 -30.09
CA GLY A 98 4.55 -21.42 -30.22
C GLY A 98 5.74 -20.65 -29.64
N LEU A 99 5.53 -19.57 -28.89
CA LEU A 99 6.56 -18.76 -28.23
C LEU A 99 7.63 -18.19 -29.19
N ASP A 100 7.19 -17.82 -30.38
CA ASP A 100 8.02 -17.35 -31.49
C ASP A 100 8.46 -15.89 -31.35
N LYS A 101 7.80 -15.13 -30.46
CA LYS A 101 8.11 -13.72 -30.19
C LYS A 101 8.83 -13.55 -28.86
N THR A 102 9.68 -12.53 -28.79
CA THR A 102 10.43 -12.19 -27.59
C THR A 102 10.22 -10.72 -27.24
N LEU A 103 9.72 -10.43 -26.04
CA LEU A 103 9.54 -9.08 -25.55
C LEU A 103 10.79 -8.59 -24.78
N ILE A 104 11.37 -9.48 -23.98
CA ILE A 104 12.57 -9.24 -23.20
C ILE A 104 13.47 -10.47 -23.28
N SER A 105 14.79 -10.28 -23.31
CA SER A 105 15.71 -11.41 -23.35
C SER A 105 15.66 -12.24 -22.05
N ASP A 106 15.89 -13.55 -22.16
CA ASP A 106 16.00 -14.45 -20.99
C ASP A 106 17.05 -13.93 -19.98
N LYS A 107 18.18 -13.42 -20.47
CA LYS A 107 19.22 -12.83 -19.62
C LYS A 107 18.71 -11.62 -18.82
N THR A 108 17.97 -10.74 -19.45
CA THR A 108 17.42 -9.54 -18.79
C THR A 108 16.33 -9.92 -17.79
N LEU A 109 15.46 -10.87 -18.13
CA LEU A 109 14.44 -11.36 -17.21
C LEU A 109 15.09 -12.04 -15.99
N ALA A 110 16.10 -12.88 -16.22
CA ALA A 110 16.87 -13.50 -15.13
C ALA A 110 17.53 -12.46 -14.22
N GLN A 111 18.04 -11.34 -14.77
CA GLN A 111 18.57 -10.24 -13.96
C GLN A 111 17.49 -9.56 -13.13
N ILE A 112 16.30 -9.30 -13.70
CA ILE A 112 15.16 -8.71 -12.99
C ILE A 112 14.73 -9.59 -11.82
N GLN A 113 14.73 -10.91 -12.01
CA GLN A 113 14.31 -11.92 -11.03
C GLN A 113 15.49 -12.46 -10.21
N SER A 114 16.62 -11.77 -10.16
CA SER A 114 17.76 -12.15 -9.31
C SER A 114 17.88 -11.22 -8.09
N PRO A 115 18.46 -11.69 -6.97
CA PRO A 115 18.69 -10.88 -5.78
C PRO A 115 19.50 -9.62 -6.07
N GLN A 116 18.95 -8.46 -5.72
CA GLN A 116 19.61 -7.15 -5.81
C GLN A 116 19.82 -6.55 -4.42
N THR A 117 18.90 -6.84 -3.49
CA THR A 117 18.93 -6.33 -2.10
C THR A 117 18.46 -7.42 -1.16
N VAL A 118 19.10 -7.52 0.00
CA VAL A 118 18.67 -8.41 1.07
C VAL A 118 17.42 -7.84 1.75
N VAL A 119 16.45 -8.70 2.01
CA VAL A 119 15.34 -8.41 2.92
C VAL A 119 15.72 -8.93 4.30
N PRO A 120 15.93 -8.06 5.30
CA PRO A 120 16.54 -8.46 6.58
C PRO A 120 15.61 -9.27 7.49
N ASP A 121 14.32 -9.35 7.17
CA ASP A 121 13.33 -10.01 8.00
C ASP A 121 13.52 -11.54 8.01
N ALA A 122 13.40 -12.14 9.17
CA ALA A 122 13.35 -13.59 9.29
C ALA A 122 12.10 -14.14 8.59
N PRO A 123 12.20 -15.33 7.95
CA PRO A 123 11.04 -15.98 7.38
C PRO A 123 9.96 -16.24 8.43
N ARG A 124 8.72 -15.92 8.12
CA ARG A 124 7.57 -16.11 9.02
C ARG A 124 7.27 -17.60 9.29
N TYR A 125 7.52 -18.45 8.29
CA TYR A 125 7.25 -19.89 8.35
C TYR A 125 8.50 -20.68 7.97
N GLY A 126 8.66 -21.87 8.56
CA GLY A 126 9.81 -22.73 8.30
C GLY A 126 9.89 -23.27 6.86
N GLU A 127 8.81 -23.20 6.11
CA GLU A 127 8.72 -23.57 4.69
C GLU A 127 9.34 -22.53 3.76
N LEU A 128 9.60 -21.32 4.27
CA LEU A 128 10.21 -20.22 3.52
C LEU A 128 11.68 -20.04 3.93
N PHE A 129 12.51 -19.71 2.96
CA PHE A 129 13.87 -19.25 3.21
C PHE A 129 13.93 -17.72 3.30
N TYR A 130 15.10 -17.20 3.69
CA TYR A 130 15.35 -15.76 3.68
C TYR A 130 15.08 -15.16 2.32
N ALA A 131 14.46 -13.99 2.31
CA ALA A 131 14.09 -13.31 1.08
C ALA A 131 15.15 -12.29 0.66
N SER A 132 15.19 -12.06 -0.62
CA SER A 132 15.81 -10.91 -1.25
C SER A 132 14.81 -10.19 -2.14
N TYR A 133 15.17 -9.01 -2.60
CA TYR A 133 14.36 -8.24 -3.53
C TYR A 133 15.15 -7.99 -4.81
N GLY A 134 14.53 -8.28 -5.95
CA GLY A 134 15.05 -8.03 -7.28
C GLY A 134 14.54 -6.69 -7.83
N MET A 135 14.31 -6.62 -9.12
CA MET A 135 13.70 -5.45 -9.75
C MET A 135 12.18 -5.63 -9.83
N GLY A 136 11.47 -5.28 -8.73
CA GLY A 136 10.03 -5.46 -8.61
C GLY A 136 9.58 -6.87 -8.23
N TRP A 137 10.46 -7.72 -7.74
CA TRP A 137 10.16 -9.08 -7.32
C TRP A 137 10.77 -9.44 -5.98
N ARG A 138 9.99 -10.02 -5.09
CA ARG A 138 10.49 -10.73 -3.91
C ARG A 138 10.97 -12.11 -4.34
N ILE A 139 12.15 -12.49 -3.92
CA ILE A 139 12.81 -13.74 -4.31
C ILE A 139 13.12 -14.52 -3.03
N THR A 140 12.60 -15.72 -2.96
CA THR A 140 12.83 -16.65 -1.84
C THR A 140 12.80 -18.10 -2.37
N ALA A 141 12.86 -19.08 -1.48
CA ALA A 141 12.50 -20.44 -1.79
C ALA A 141 11.35 -20.87 -0.86
N TYR A 142 10.40 -21.57 -1.41
CA TYR A 142 9.27 -22.19 -0.72
C TYR A 142 9.45 -23.70 -0.77
N ARG A 143 9.66 -24.34 0.37
CA ARG A 143 9.85 -25.81 0.50
C ARG A 143 10.90 -26.39 -0.49
N GLY A 144 11.97 -25.63 -0.77
CA GLY A 144 13.04 -25.99 -1.72
C GLY A 144 12.80 -25.53 -3.17
N HIS A 145 11.62 -25.03 -3.52
CA HIS A 145 11.30 -24.50 -4.83
C HIS A 145 11.58 -23.00 -4.90
N PRO A 146 12.35 -22.51 -5.88
CA PRO A 146 12.54 -21.06 -6.07
C PRO A 146 11.21 -20.37 -6.32
N LEU A 147 10.89 -19.38 -5.50
CA LEU A 147 9.66 -18.60 -5.55
C LEU A 147 9.99 -17.14 -5.85
N VAL A 148 9.43 -16.64 -6.94
CA VAL A 148 9.49 -15.24 -7.36
C VAL A 148 8.07 -14.68 -7.25
N SER A 149 7.87 -13.66 -6.39
CA SER A 149 6.53 -13.17 -6.12
C SER A 149 6.49 -11.68 -5.90
N HIS A 150 5.32 -11.09 -6.09
CA HIS A 150 5.02 -9.73 -5.66
C HIS A 150 3.55 -9.60 -5.31
N GLY A 151 3.27 -8.89 -4.23
CA GLY A 151 1.92 -8.52 -3.84
C GLY A 151 1.60 -7.08 -4.21
N GLY A 152 0.35 -6.71 -4.09
CA GLY A 152 -0.13 -5.35 -4.20
C GLY A 152 -1.35 -5.16 -3.32
N ALA A 153 -1.48 -3.97 -2.76
CA ALA A 153 -2.66 -3.54 -2.06
C ALA A 153 -2.92 -2.07 -2.38
N ILE A 154 -4.16 -1.76 -2.65
CA ILE A 154 -4.68 -0.42 -2.78
C ILE A 154 -6.07 -0.41 -2.14
N MET A 155 -6.56 0.74 -1.74
CA MET A 155 -7.86 0.85 -1.08
C MET A 155 -8.94 0.02 -1.78
N GLY A 156 -9.49 -0.95 -1.06
CA GLY A 156 -10.53 -1.86 -1.53
C GLY A 156 -10.07 -3.10 -2.30
N PHE A 157 -8.76 -3.24 -2.60
CA PHE A 157 -8.25 -4.36 -3.38
C PHE A 157 -6.90 -4.87 -2.88
N SER A 158 -6.66 -6.15 -3.09
CA SER A 158 -5.35 -6.76 -2.90
C SER A 158 -5.05 -7.80 -3.98
N ALA A 159 -3.77 -7.97 -4.30
CA ALA A 159 -3.33 -8.87 -5.36
C ALA A 159 -2.05 -9.60 -4.96
N GLN A 160 -1.83 -10.76 -5.58
CA GLN A 160 -0.60 -11.54 -5.44
C GLN A 160 -0.29 -12.26 -6.74
N VAL A 161 0.96 -12.15 -7.19
CA VAL A 161 1.54 -13.01 -8.23
C VAL A 161 2.64 -13.83 -7.61
N SER A 162 2.60 -15.14 -7.83
CA SER A 162 3.59 -16.10 -7.34
C SER A 162 4.02 -17.01 -8.49
N LEU A 163 5.31 -17.04 -8.80
CA LEU A 163 5.89 -17.80 -9.89
C LEU A 163 6.92 -18.77 -9.34
N LEU A 164 6.87 -20.00 -9.81
CA LEU A 164 7.88 -21.03 -9.59
C LEU A 164 8.53 -21.37 -10.95
N PRO A 165 9.54 -20.60 -11.36
CA PRO A 165 10.08 -20.69 -12.73
C PRO A 165 10.67 -22.06 -13.09
N ARG A 166 11.22 -22.79 -12.10
CA ARG A 166 11.75 -24.15 -12.32
C ARG A 166 10.67 -25.19 -12.51
N ASP A 167 9.51 -24.96 -11.92
CA ASP A 167 8.37 -25.90 -11.95
C ASP A 167 7.39 -25.55 -13.06
N GLY A 168 7.58 -24.41 -13.75
CA GLY A 168 6.68 -23.91 -14.77
C GLY A 168 5.28 -23.53 -14.23
N LEU A 169 5.21 -23.17 -12.93
CA LEU A 169 3.97 -22.92 -12.23
C LEU A 169 3.82 -21.43 -11.88
N GLY A 170 2.61 -20.88 -12.09
CA GLY A 170 2.24 -19.54 -11.66
C GLY A 170 0.89 -19.53 -10.97
N VAL A 171 0.77 -18.73 -9.92
CA VAL A 171 -0.48 -18.47 -9.19
C VAL A 171 -0.72 -16.97 -9.19
N VAL A 172 -1.90 -16.56 -9.60
CA VAL A 172 -2.38 -15.17 -9.53
C VAL A 172 -3.61 -15.14 -8.64
N LEU A 173 -3.62 -14.25 -7.68
CA LEU A 173 -4.75 -13.99 -6.79
C LEU A 173 -5.12 -12.51 -6.90
N LEU A 174 -6.39 -12.25 -7.16
CA LEU A 174 -6.97 -10.91 -7.20
C LEU A 174 -8.16 -10.89 -6.25
N ASN A 175 -8.13 -10.00 -5.27
CA ASN A 175 -9.18 -9.88 -4.28
C ASN A 175 -9.70 -8.45 -4.26
N ASN A 176 -11.00 -8.33 -4.08
CA ASN A 176 -11.69 -7.06 -3.88
C ASN A 176 -11.93 -6.76 -2.39
N LEU A 177 -10.97 -7.10 -1.56
CA LEU A 177 -10.89 -6.74 -0.15
C LEU A 177 -9.50 -6.18 0.14
N GLU A 178 -9.46 -4.98 0.73
CA GLU A 178 -8.23 -4.33 1.12
C GLU A 178 -7.48 -5.12 2.18
N ASP A 179 -6.15 -5.09 2.07
CA ASP A 179 -5.19 -5.56 3.09
C ASP A 179 -5.52 -6.94 3.69
N THR A 180 -5.94 -7.87 2.84
CA THR A 180 -6.17 -9.23 3.30
C THR A 180 -4.86 -9.99 3.48
N SER A 181 -4.64 -10.57 4.66
CA SER A 181 -3.56 -11.50 4.95
C SER A 181 -3.72 -12.87 4.25
N LEU A 182 -4.83 -13.08 3.56
CA LEU A 182 -5.20 -14.33 2.88
C LEU A 182 -4.27 -14.69 1.71
N ASN A 183 -3.76 -13.72 0.97
CA ASN A 183 -3.08 -13.94 -0.32
C ASN A 183 -1.89 -14.91 -0.23
N GLY A 184 -1.00 -14.72 0.75
CA GLY A 184 0.16 -15.60 0.95
C GLY A 184 -0.24 -17.05 1.26
N PRO A 185 -0.97 -17.29 2.36
CA PRO A 185 -1.45 -18.62 2.73
C PRO A 185 -2.25 -19.33 1.63
N LEU A 186 -3.09 -18.61 0.90
CA LEU A 186 -3.86 -19.17 -0.22
C LEU A 186 -2.94 -19.56 -1.39
N ALA A 187 -1.95 -18.72 -1.72
CA ALA A 187 -0.96 -19.05 -2.74
C ALA A 187 -0.17 -20.30 -2.36
N TYR A 188 0.28 -20.41 -1.10
CA TYR A 188 1.01 -21.60 -0.62
C TYR A 188 0.14 -22.86 -0.66
N ASN A 189 -1.12 -22.78 -0.26
CA ASN A 189 -2.05 -23.90 -0.33
C ASN A 189 -2.25 -24.40 -1.78
N LEU A 190 -2.38 -23.47 -2.73
CA LEU A 190 -2.49 -23.82 -4.16
C LEU A 190 -1.18 -24.43 -4.68
N ILE A 191 -0.03 -23.86 -4.33
CA ILE A 191 1.29 -24.37 -4.72
C ILE A 191 1.50 -25.79 -4.19
N ASP A 192 1.21 -26.04 -2.90
CA ASP A 192 1.32 -27.37 -2.31
C ASP A 192 0.51 -28.42 -3.09
N ARG A 193 -0.74 -28.10 -3.44
CA ARG A 193 -1.62 -28.98 -4.20
C ARG A 193 -1.13 -29.24 -5.62
N LEU A 194 -0.68 -28.18 -6.30
CA LEU A 194 -0.24 -28.27 -7.70
C LEU A 194 1.11 -28.99 -7.83
N LEU A 195 1.95 -28.93 -6.82
CA LEU A 195 3.23 -29.68 -6.77
C LEU A 195 3.10 -31.05 -6.11
N GLY A 196 1.91 -31.44 -5.60
CA GLY A 196 1.72 -32.70 -4.89
C GLY A 196 2.50 -32.82 -3.59
N LEU A 197 2.75 -31.67 -2.92
CA LEU A 197 3.46 -31.64 -1.63
C LEU A 197 2.52 -32.04 -0.48
N GLU A 198 3.09 -32.51 0.63
CA GLU A 198 2.33 -32.79 1.84
C GLU A 198 1.56 -31.53 2.28
N PRO A 199 0.24 -31.65 2.50
CA PRO A 199 -0.61 -30.50 2.83
C PRO A 199 -0.19 -29.84 4.14
N VAL A 200 -0.16 -28.50 4.13
CA VAL A 200 -0.06 -27.66 5.32
C VAL A 200 -1.38 -26.95 5.50
N ASP A 201 -1.92 -26.93 6.72
CA ASP A 201 -3.13 -26.15 7.00
C ASP A 201 -2.78 -24.64 7.12
N TRP A 202 -2.58 -24.03 5.96
CA TRP A 202 -2.26 -22.61 5.84
C TRP A 202 -3.37 -21.72 6.40
N MET A 203 -4.62 -22.19 6.37
CA MET A 203 -5.74 -21.43 6.90
C MET A 203 -5.78 -21.43 8.44
N ALA A 204 -5.39 -22.54 9.07
CA ALA A 204 -5.23 -22.58 10.52
C ALA A 204 -4.09 -21.63 10.96
N ARG A 205 -2.95 -21.67 10.28
CA ARG A 205 -1.82 -20.77 10.56
C ARG A 205 -2.20 -19.29 10.38
N LEU A 206 -2.96 -18.97 9.34
CA LEU A 206 -3.47 -17.61 9.14
C LEU A 206 -4.31 -17.15 10.33
N ARG A 207 -5.27 -17.96 10.78
CA ARG A 207 -6.12 -17.63 11.94
C ARG A 207 -5.31 -17.43 13.23
N GLU A 208 -4.30 -18.26 13.46
CA GLU A 208 -3.41 -18.11 14.61
C GLU A 208 -2.58 -16.83 14.55
N ASP A 209 -2.11 -16.47 13.35
CA ASP A 209 -1.35 -15.24 13.13
C ASP A 209 -2.22 -14.00 13.31
N GLU A 210 -3.45 -14.02 12.82
CA GLU A 210 -4.42 -12.94 13.02
C GLU A 210 -4.79 -12.78 14.49
N ALA A 211 -4.99 -13.88 15.22
CA ALA A 211 -5.24 -13.84 16.64
C ALA A 211 -4.06 -13.24 17.44
N ARG A 212 -2.82 -13.64 17.10
CA ARG A 212 -1.61 -13.06 17.71
C ARG A 212 -1.42 -11.59 17.37
N ALA A 213 -1.72 -11.20 16.13
CA ALA A 213 -1.66 -9.80 15.72
C ALA A 213 -2.69 -8.95 16.46
N ALA A 214 -3.92 -9.44 16.61
CA ALA A 214 -4.97 -8.79 17.38
C ALA A 214 -4.59 -8.63 18.87
N GLU A 215 -4.06 -9.67 19.50
CA GLU A 215 -3.58 -9.59 20.89
C GLU A 215 -2.45 -8.57 21.05
N THR A 216 -1.52 -8.55 20.11
CA THR A 216 -0.40 -7.60 20.10
C THR A 216 -0.90 -6.17 19.91
N ALA A 217 -1.88 -5.94 19.03
CA ALA A 217 -2.49 -4.64 18.80
C ALA A 217 -3.23 -4.13 20.05
N GLU A 218 -3.97 -5.01 20.77
CA GLU A 218 -4.64 -4.63 22.02
C GLU A 218 -3.64 -4.28 23.14
N LYS A 219 -2.54 -5.04 23.25
CA LYS A 219 -1.47 -4.70 24.19
C LYS A 219 -0.81 -3.37 23.85
N ALA A 220 -0.49 -3.14 22.56
CA ALA A 220 0.09 -1.89 22.11
C ALA A 220 -0.85 -0.69 22.34
N LYS A 221 -2.18 -0.89 22.17
CA LYS A 221 -3.18 0.13 22.47
C LYS A 221 -3.22 0.46 23.98
N ALA A 222 -3.19 -0.56 24.85
CA ALA A 222 -3.16 -0.37 26.29
C ALA A 222 -1.86 0.33 26.75
N GLU A 223 -0.71 -0.01 26.14
CA GLU A 223 0.58 0.65 26.44
C GLU A 223 0.60 2.11 25.97
N ARG A 224 0.02 2.39 24.80
CA ARG A 224 0.03 3.71 24.16
C ARG A 224 -0.63 4.80 25.03
N ASP A 225 -1.57 4.43 25.89
CA ASP A 225 -2.30 5.37 26.74
C ASP A 225 -1.70 5.51 28.15
N LYS A 226 -0.69 4.73 28.50
CA LYS A 226 -0.07 4.75 29.84
C LYS A 226 0.60 6.06 30.18
N ASP A 227 1.09 6.80 29.20
CA ASP A 227 1.74 8.11 29.37
C ASP A 227 0.75 9.28 29.37
N ARG A 228 -0.55 9.01 29.23
CA ARG A 228 -1.60 10.03 29.29
C ARG A 228 -1.60 10.70 30.67
N GLN A 229 -1.52 12.03 30.68
CA GLN A 229 -1.64 12.82 31.90
C GLN A 229 -3.11 13.22 32.09
N PRO A 230 -3.85 12.58 33.03
CA PRO A 230 -5.26 12.87 33.22
C PRO A 230 -5.45 14.28 33.82
N GLY A 231 -6.61 14.89 33.54
CA GLY A 231 -6.98 16.19 34.09
C GLY A 231 -6.26 17.40 33.49
N THR A 232 -5.42 17.19 32.47
CA THR A 232 -4.78 18.30 31.73
C THR A 232 -5.75 18.94 30.73
N ARG A 233 -5.44 20.15 30.31
CA ARG A 233 -6.17 20.90 29.28
C ARG A 233 -5.18 21.42 28.24
N PRO A 234 -5.65 21.69 27.01
CA PRO A 234 -4.84 22.45 26.04
C PRO A 234 -4.41 23.79 26.64
N SER A 235 -3.22 24.26 26.29
CA SER A 235 -2.69 25.55 26.80
C SER A 235 -3.44 26.76 26.23
N HIS A 236 -4.18 26.58 25.12
CA HIS A 236 -4.92 27.61 24.41
C HIS A 236 -6.39 27.19 24.20
N PRO A 237 -7.30 28.17 23.95
CA PRO A 237 -8.60 27.87 23.38
C PRO A 237 -8.48 27.07 22.07
N LEU A 238 -9.46 26.21 21.76
CA LEU A 238 -9.38 25.34 20.58
C LEU A 238 -9.26 26.09 19.27
N ASP A 239 -9.84 27.29 19.19
CA ASP A 239 -9.75 28.15 17.99
C ASP A 239 -8.29 28.51 17.63
N ASP A 240 -7.40 28.62 18.63
CA ASP A 240 -6.00 28.96 18.40
C ASP A 240 -5.21 27.85 17.70
N TYR A 241 -5.69 26.62 17.74
CA TYR A 241 -5.11 25.49 17.01
C TYR A 241 -5.60 25.41 15.56
N ALA A 242 -6.71 26.08 15.23
CA ALA A 242 -7.22 26.12 13.86
C ALA A 242 -6.30 26.93 12.95
N GLY A 243 -6.06 26.44 11.74
CA GLY A 243 -5.20 27.10 10.76
C GLY A 243 -4.67 26.12 9.70
N GLU A 244 -3.92 26.67 8.76
CA GLU A 244 -3.18 25.89 7.77
C GLU A 244 -1.74 25.64 8.27
N TYR A 245 -1.32 24.39 8.18
CA TYR A 245 0.03 23.95 8.57
C TYR A 245 0.70 23.31 7.36
N GLU A 246 1.88 23.75 6.97
CA GLU A 246 2.54 23.37 5.73
C GLU A 246 3.92 22.75 5.97
N HIS A 247 4.22 21.71 5.16
CA HIS A 247 5.55 21.13 5.05
C HIS A 247 5.96 21.05 3.57
N PRO A 248 7.20 21.42 3.19
CA PRO A 248 7.61 21.52 1.78
C PRO A 248 7.46 20.23 0.98
N ALA A 249 7.62 19.07 1.62
CA ALA A 249 7.53 17.77 0.96
C ALA A 249 6.20 17.04 1.18
N TYR A 250 5.47 17.37 2.26
CA TYR A 250 4.24 16.67 2.65
C TYR A 250 2.96 17.48 2.38
N GLY A 251 3.08 18.72 1.92
CA GLY A 251 1.93 19.58 1.60
C GLY A 251 1.30 20.21 2.85
N THR A 252 -0.01 20.40 2.85
CA THR A 252 -0.74 21.18 3.85
C THR A 252 -1.72 20.31 4.63
N VAL A 253 -1.70 20.45 5.95
CA VAL A 253 -2.75 20.00 6.87
C VAL A 253 -3.60 21.20 7.23
N LEU A 254 -4.91 21.11 7.02
CA LEU A 254 -5.90 22.10 7.45
C LEU A 254 -6.50 21.64 8.78
N VAL A 255 -6.34 22.45 9.82
CA VAL A 255 -7.03 22.24 11.11
C VAL A 255 -8.16 23.25 11.23
N SER A 256 -9.35 22.79 11.55
CA SER A 256 -10.55 23.60 11.73
C SER A 256 -11.27 23.27 13.02
N LEU A 257 -12.01 24.24 13.56
CA LEU A 257 -12.94 24.03 14.66
C LEU A 257 -14.35 23.92 14.10
N ALA A 258 -15.02 22.77 14.30
CA ALA A 258 -16.39 22.53 13.88
C ALA A 258 -17.16 21.82 15.00
N ASP A 259 -18.35 22.30 15.32
CA ASP A 259 -19.23 21.75 16.36
C ASP A 259 -18.52 21.58 17.73
N GLY A 260 -17.61 22.52 18.07
CA GLY A 260 -16.85 22.49 19.32
C GLY A 260 -15.71 21.46 19.36
N ALA A 261 -15.40 20.81 18.27
CA ALA A 261 -14.32 19.84 18.14
C ALA A 261 -13.31 20.25 17.05
N LEU A 262 -12.02 19.99 17.30
CA LEU A 262 -11.00 20.16 16.26
C LEU A 262 -11.09 19.02 15.25
N ARG A 263 -10.97 19.38 13.99
CA ARG A 263 -10.89 18.48 12.84
C ARG A 263 -9.64 18.80 12.03
N ALA A 264 -9.03 17.79 11.42
CA ALA A 264 -7.96 17.98 10.46
C ALA A 264 -8.37 17.39 9.10
N SER A 265 -8.02 18.09 8.03
CA SER A 265 -8.12 17.56 6.66
C SER A 265 -6.73 17.51 6.04
N TYR A 266 -6.36 16.35 5.47
CA TYR A 266 -5.07 16.12 4.84
C TYR A 266 -5.23 15.17 3.64
N HIS A 267 -4.82 15.63 2.45
CA HIS A 267 -4.95 14.87 1.19
C HIS A 267 -6.37 14.29 0.98
N GLN A 268 -7.40 15.13 1.11
CA GLN A 268 -8.82 14.76 0.96
C GLN A 268 -9.31 13.73 2.00
N ARG A 269 -8.63 13.62 3.13
CA ARG A 269 -8.99 12.73 4.24
C ARG A 269 -9.28 13.56 5.47
N ASP A 270 -10.36 13.21 6.15
CA ASP A 270 -10.80 13.91 7.35
C ASP A 270 -10.49 13.11 8.61
N PHE A 271 -10.10 13.82 9.64
CA PHE A 271 -9.74 13.29 10.95
C PHE A 271 -10.42 14.11 12.05
N VAL A 272 -10.76 13.46 13.13
CA VAL A 272 -11.16 14.11 14.38
C VAL A 272 -9.93 14.22 15.27
N LEU A 273 -9.73 15.39 15.91
CA LEU A 273 -8.69 15.60 16.92
C LEU A 273 -9.34 15.59 18.31
N GLU A 274 -9.08 14.54 19.06
CA GLU A 274 -9.51 14.41 20.45
C GLU A 274 -8.38 14.79 21.40
N HIS A 275 -8.66 15.62 22.39
CA HIS A 275 -7.63 16.02 23.38
C HIS A 275 -7.08 14.80 24.12
N PHE A 276 -5.76 14.65 24.11
CA PHE A 276 -5.08 13.58 24.81
C PHE A 276 -4.46 14.04 26.14
N HIS A 277 -3.51 14.97 26.11
CA HIS A 277 -2.99 15.72 27.26
C HIS A 277 -2.24 16.96 26.77
N TYR A 278 -2.22 18.05 27.57
CA TYR A 278 -1.60 19.31 27.23
C TYR A 278 -1.94 19.74 25.79
N ASP A 279 -0.95 20.00 24.94
CA ASP A 279 -1.12 20.37 23.52
C ASP A 279 -0.98 19.16 22.58
N VAL A 280 -1.20 17.96 23.10
CA VAL A 280 -1.20 16.71 22.35
C VAL A 280 -2.63 16.24 22.13
N PHE A 281 -2.92 15.86 20.88
CA PHE A 281 -4.24 15.35 20.46
C PHE A 281 -4.11 13.99 19.79
N ARG A 282 -5.18 13.21 19.81
CA ARG A 282 -5.39 12.05 18.95
C ARG A 282 -6.03 12.50 17.65
N MET A 283 -5.34 12.34 16.55
CA MET A 283 -5.86 12.55 15.21
C MET A 283 -6.33 11.21 14.67
N ARG A 284 -7.65 11.01 14.60
CA ARG A 284 -8.26 9.71 14.29
C ARG A 284 -9.17 9.81 13.09
N SER A 285 -9.11 8.79 12.22
CA SER A 285 -10.11 8.53 11.20
C SER A 285 -10.70 7.14 11.44
N ASP A 286 -11.93 7.09 11.92
CA ASP A 286 -12.63 5.83 12.21
C ASP A 286 -12.82 5.00 10.93
N TRP A 287 -13.05 5.70 9.84
CA TRP A 287 -13.24 5.11 8.53
C TRP A 287 -11.98 4.42 7.97
N MET A 288 -10.79 4.96 8.27
CA MET A 288 -9.51 4.37 7.86
C MET A 288 -8.90 3.45 8.92
N GLY A 289 -9.47 3.40 10.12
CA GLY A 289 -8.90 2.67 11.24
C GLY A 289 -7.53 3.18 11.70
N VAL A 290 -7.15 4.42 11.34
CA VAL A 290 -5.85 4.99 11.69
C VAL A 290 -5.96 6.01 12.80
N GLU A 291 -4.95 6.02 13.67
CA GLU A 291 -4.82 6.97 14.77
C GLU A 291 -3.36 7.42 14.89
N TYR A 292 -3.18 8.72 14.94
CA TYR A 292 -1.89 9.37 15.18
C TYR A 292 -1.95 10.19 16.46
N ARG A 293 -0.86 10.22 17.23
CA ARG A 293 -0.69 11.16 18.33
C ARG A 293 0.05 12.39 17.80
N VAL A 294 -0.62 13.52 17.73
CA VAL A 294 -0.10 14.76 17.16
C VAL A 294 0.18 15.76 18.25
N ALA A 295 1.29 16.48 18.17
CA ALA A 295 1.70 17.49 19.15
C ALA A 295 1.73 18.86 18.50
N PHE A 296 1.01 19.84 19.07
CA PHE A 296 1.16 21.23 18.67
C PHE A 296 2.33 21.88 19.40
N ARG A 297 3.09 22.68 18.67
CA ARG A 297 4.26 23.42 19.17
C ARG A 297 3.96 24.90 19.29
N LEU A 298 4.40 25.51 20.37
CA LEU A 298 4.33 26.95 20.58
C LEU A 298 5.64 27.64 20.16
N ASP A 299 5.54 28.88 19.72
CA ASP A 299 6.70 29.75 19.48
C ASP A 299 7.16 30.42 20.76
N GLY A 300 8.21 31.26 20.65
CA GLY A 300 8.74 31.99 21.80
C GLY A 300 7.83 33.09 22.38
N ALA A 301 6.72 33.41 21.66
CA ALA A 301 5.68 34.32 22.15
C ALA A 301 4.50 33.55 22.78
N GLY A 302 4.54 32.22 22.75
CA GLY A 302 3.51 31.36 23.29
C GLY A 302 2.37 31.08 22.32
N SER A 303 2.47 31.40 21.04
CA SER A 303 1.44 31.15 20.04
C SER A 303 1.63 29.77 19.39
N VAL A 304 0.53 29.12 18.99
CA VAL A 304 0.59 27.85 18.26
C VAL A 304 1.25 28.06 16.90
N ALA A 305 2.43 27.46 16.68
CA ALA A 305 3.29 27.71 15.52
C ALA A 305 3.49 26.51 14.60
N ALA A 306 3.29 25.30 15.08
CA ALA A 306 3.46 24.09 14.27
C ALA A 306 2.63 22.93 14.82
N VAL A 307 2.46 21.89 14.00
CA VAL A 307 1.95 20.57 14.41
C VAL A 307 2.92 19.48 13.97
N GLU A 308 3.24 18.56 14.86
CA GLU A 308 4.05 17.37 14.60
C GLU A 308 3.16 16.15 14.43
N ILE A 309 3.35 15.43 13.35
CA ILE A 309 2.52 14.25 13.00
C ILE A 309 3.44 13.08 12.68
N PRO A 310 3.31 11.92 13.36
CA PRO A 310 4.11 10.73 13.14
C PRO A 310 3.57 9.90 11.95
N PHE A 311 3.56 10.48 10.74
CA PHE A 311 3.09 9.77 9.55
C PHE A 311 3.98 8.59 9.16
N GLU A 312 5.26 8.64 9.53
CA GLU A 312 6.27 7.66 9.13
C GLU A 312 6.99 7.10 10.37
N ALA A 313 6.70 5.86 10.72
CA ALA A 313 7.27 5.23 11.93
C ALA A 313 8.80 5.10 11.92
N SER A 314 9.44 5.15 10.75
CA SER A 314 10.90 4.97 10.58
C SER A 314 11.71 6.25 10.67
N VAL A 315 11.05 7.41 10.77
CA VAL A 315 11.71 8.73 10.85
C VAL A 315 11.14 9.53 12.02
N LYS A 316 11.71 10.71 12.28
CA LYS A 316 11.16 11.65 13.26
C LYS A 316 9.81 12.17 12.78
N ASP A 317 8.97 12.59 13.72
CA ASP A 317 7.68 13.19 13.43
C ASP A 317 7.84 14.36 12.45
N ILE A 318 6.91 14.42 11.49
CA ILE A 318 6.92 15.43 10.43
C ILE A 318 6.35 16.73 11.01
N VAL A 319 7.14 17.81 10.92
CA VAL A 319 6.78 19.11 11.46
C VAL A 319 6.15 19.98 10.37
N PHE A 320 4.88 20.28 10.53
CA PHE A 320 4.16 21.22 9.66
C PHE A 320 4.12 22.59 10.34
N SER A 321 4.72 23.60 9.72
CA SER A 321 4.73 24.96 10.24
C SER A 321 3.42 25.69 9.93
N ARG A 322 2.90 26.45 10.87
CA ARG A 322 1.68 27.24 10.68
C ARG A 322 1.90 28.33 9.64
N LYS A 323 1.01 28.41 8.67
CA LYS A 323 1.01 29.51 7.70
C LYS A 323 0.55 30.80 8.39
N PRO A 324 1.17 31.94 8.10
CA PRO A 324 0.64 33.23 8.53
C PRO A 324 -0.80 33.40 8.02
N ALA A 325 -1.68 33.90 8.87
CA ALA A 325 -3.02 34.25 8.43
C ALA A 325 -2.91 35.23 7.25
N ALA A 326 -3.66 34.98 6.18
CA ALA A 326 -3.74 35.95 5.09
C ALA A 326 -4.18 37.30 5.68
N PRO A 327 -3.54 38.43 5.32
CA PRO A 327 -3.99 39.70 5.78
C PRO A 327 -5.45 39.88 5.40
N ALA A 328 -6.29 40.21 6.40
CA ALA A 328 -7.69 40.50 6.16
C ALA A 328 -7.77 41.54 5.05
N GLY A 329 -8.32 41.13 3.90
CA GLY A 329 -8.46 42.02 2.76
C GLY A 329 -9.22 43.28 3.20
N ARG A 330 -8.58 44.42 2.96
CA ARG A 330 -9.20 45.75 3.15
C ARG A 330 -10.25 45.98 2.08
#